data_fb18b86bd19ac7ce9c303d0c441c10ef
#
_entry.id   fb18b86bd19ac7ce9c303d0c441c10ef
#
_cell.length_a   1.000
_cell.length_b   1.000
_cell.length_c   1.000
_cell.angle_alpha   90.00
_cell.angle_beta   90.00
_cell.angle_gamma   90.00
#
_symmetry.space_group_name_H-M   'P 1'
#
loop_
_entity.id
_entity.type
_entity.pdbx_description
1 polymer ?
#
loop_
_entity_poly.entity_id
_entity_poly.type
_entity_poly.pdbx_seq_one_letter_code
_entity_poly.pdbx_strand_id
1 'polypeptide(L)'
;MRLASTLACLLIAPALSGCGPGQITGQNPGPTLGGANYAPQYDFSEFWAATDGRTFRVIVAGNPFPALPIDEVKARLLPVMQANKPRPPLTFTYDVPAEEPRPDYRLVLIFDPANDLGSSAVCNGVTRLKPGTPGLVYIYGVYCRNDLALSETTGWTQAVGPDDPRLGPLFAQLFLVLFTDQPPIRRGRLMPVARW
;
A
#
# COMPACT_ATOMS: atom_id res chain seq x y z
N MET A 1 2.74 6.95 -90.89
CA MET A 1 1.83 6.92 -89.73
C MET A 1 2.01 5.59 -89.04
N ARG A 2 2.73 5.56 -87.93
CA ARG A 2 2.92 4.36 -87.08
C ARG A 2 2.56 4.75 -85.62
N LEU A 3 1.48 4.19 -85.15
CA LEU A 3 1.06 4.30 -83.74
C LEU A 3 1.93 3.37 -82.91
N ALA A 4 2.59 3.90 -81.88
CA ALA A 4 3.26 3.12 -80.88
C ALA A 4 2.37 3.11 -79.64
N SER A 5 1.86 1.90 -79.26
CA SER A 5 1.14 1.63 -78.02
C SER A 5 2.14 1.38 -76.89
N THR A 6 2.18 2.23 -75.94
CA THR A 6 2.94 2.01 -74.72
C THR A 6 2.05 1.31 -73.64
N LEU A 7 2.41 0.08 -73.28
CA LEU A 7 1.82 -0.71 -72.21
C LEU A 7 2.40 -0.24 -70.87
N ALA A 8 1.57 0.34 -70.01
CA ALA A 8 1.96 0.67 -68.66
C ALA A 8 1.76 -0.55 -67.77
N CYS A 9 2.85 -1.13 -67.30
CA CYS A 9 2.84 -2.18 -66.28
C CYS A 9 2.64 -1.56 -64.90
N LEU A 10 1.46 -1.80 -64.26
CA LEU A 10 1.15 -1.41 -62.90
C LEU A 10 1.76 -2.46 -61.94
N LEU A 11 2.85 -2.12 -61.30
CA LEU A 11 3.45 -2.92 -60.21
C LEU A 11 2.69 -2.65 -58.92
N ILE A 12 1.86 -3.59 -58.47
CA ILE A 12 1.23 -3.61 -57.15
C ILE A 12 2.24 -4.20 -56.19
N ALA A 13 2.82 -3.37 -55.33
CA ALA A 13 3.65 -3.83 -54.22
C ALA A 13 2.76 -4.28 -53.04
N PRO A 14 2.91 -5.48 -52.50
CA PRO A 14 2.21 -5.87 -51.27
C PRO A 14 2.84 -5.14 -50.09
N ALA A 15 2.03 -4.33 -49.37
CA ALA A 15 2.40 -3.76 -48.10
C ALA A 15 2.47 -4.90 -47.05
N LEU A 16 3.65 -5.36 -46.74
CA LEU A 16 3.92 -6.18 -45.56
C LEU A 16 3.71 -5.33 -44.34
N SER A 17 2.52 -5.44 -43.69
CA SER A 17 2.25 -4.92 -42.40
C SER A 17 3.10 -5.72 -41.40
N GLY A 18 4.31 -5.25 -41.13
CA GLY A 18 5.15 -5.78 -40.06
C GLY A 18 4.46 -5.55 -38.72
N CYS A 19 4.05 -6.64 -38.05
CA CYS A 19 3.83 -6.62 -36.61
C CYS A 19 5.17 -6.28 -35.94
N GLY A 20 5.43 -4.98 -35.75
CA GLY A 20 6.52 -4.55 -34.87
C GLY A 20 6.26 -5.08 -33.48
N PRO A 21 7.30 -5.56 -32.75
CA PRO A 21 7.14 -5.87 -31.35
C PRO A 21 6.64 -4.58 -30.69
N GLY A 22 5.42 -4.65 -30.14
CA GLY A 22 4.83 -3.54 -29.40
C GLY A 22 5.86 -3.10 -28.35
N GLN A 23 6.33 -1.88 -28.46
CA GLN A 23 7.11 -1.28 -27.38
C GLN A 23 6.20 -1.33 -26.14
N ILE A 24 6.52 -2.21 -25.23
CA ILE A 24 6.01 -2.15 -23.87
C ILE A 24 6.62 -0.86 -23.31
N THR A 25 5.92 0.25 -23.52
CA THR A 25 6.23 1.49 -22.84
C THR A 25 6.23 1.11 -21.35
N GLY A 26 7.40 1.23 -20.72
CA GLY A 26 7.61 0.81 -19.34
C GLY A 26 6.57 1.46 -18.43
N GLN A 27 5.46 0.76 -18.24
CA GLN A 27 4.54 1.08 -17.16
C GLN A 27 5.34 0.82 -15.91
N ASN A 28 5.66 1.88 -15.16
CA ASN A 28 6.19 1.74 -13.83
C ASN A 28 5.26 0.76 -13.10
N PRO A 29 5.75 -0.36 -12.60
CA PRO A 29 4.90 -1.30 -11.88
C PRO A 29 4.24 -0.52 -10.75
N GLY A 30 2.93 -0.62 -10.64
CA GLY A 30 2.18 -0.02 -9.54
C GLY A 30 2.70 -0.53 -8.20
N PRO A 31 2.20 0.00 -7.08
CA PRO A 31 2.60 -0.46 -5.76
C PRO A 31 2.28 -1.95 -5.62
N THR A 32 3.15 -2.66 -4.93
CA THR A 32 2.96 -4.08 -4.64
C THR A 32 2.70 -4.24 -3.15
N LEU A 33 1.68 -5.01 -2.78
CA LEU A 33 1.43 -5.38 -1.39
C LEU A 33 1.89 -6.81 -1.12
N GLY A 34 2.35 -7.04 0.10
CA GLY A 34 2.64 -8.36 0.63
C GLY A 34 1.41 -9.07 1.16
N GLY A 35 1.62 -10.19 1.82
CA GLY A 35 0.55 -10.94 2.47
C GLY A 35 -0.11 -10.13 3.58
N ALA A 36 -1.44 -10.23 3.67
CA ALA A 36 -2.21 -9.63 4.76
C ALA A 36 -2.56 -10.69 5.82
N ASN A 37 -2.45 -10.30 7.09
CA ASN A 37 -2.94 -11.09 8.22
C ASN A 37 -3.98 -10.29 8.99
N TYR A 38 -4.98 -11.00 9.50
CA TYR A 38 -6.02 -10.45 10.36
C TYR A 38 -6.14 -11.31 11.61
N ALA A 39 -6.15 -10.67 12.77
CA ALA A 39 -6.45 -11.35 14.02
C ALA A 39 -7.92 -11.82 14.04
N PRO A 40 -8.26 -12.88 14.79
CA PRO A 40 -9.65 -13.28 14.97
C PRO A 40 -10.54 -12.16 15.56
N GLN A 41 -9.93 -11.24 16.27
CA GLN A 41 -10.59 -10.09 16.91
C GLN A 41 -10.73 -8.87 16.00
N TYR A 42 -10.26 -8.97 14.74
CA TYR A 42 -10.46 -7.89 13.79
C TYR A 42 -11.94 -7.74 13.44
N ASP A 43 -12.46 -6.54 13.63
CA ASP A 43 -13.83 -6.17 13.26
C ASP A 43 -13.84 -4.79 12.62
N PHE A 44 -14.34 -4.72 11.38
CA PHE A 44 -14.46 -3.46 10.66
C PHE A 44 -15.46 -2.50 11.32
N SER A 45 -16.51 -3.03 11.99
CA SER A 45 -17.47 -2.20 12.70
C SER A 45 -16.83 -1.47 13.87
N GLU A 46 -15.88 -2.11 14.58
CA GLU A 46 -15.10 -1.44 15.63
C GLU A 46 -14.21 -0.33 15.05
N PHE A 47 -13.53 -0.61 13.93
CA PHE A 47 -12.73 0.40 13.25
C PHE A 47 -13.59 1.60 12.85
N TRP A 48 -14.77 1.35 12.27
CA TRP A 48 -15.72 2.39 11.90
C TRP A 48 -16.12 3.23 13.12
N ALA A 49 -16.57 2.59 14.19
CA ALA A 49 -17.01 3.28 15.40
C ALA A 49 -15.89 4.09 16.08
N ALA A 50 -14.65 3.62 15.98
CA ALA A 50 -13.50 4.29 16.58
C ALA A 50 -13.02 5.50 15.76
N THR A 51 -13.30 5.56 14.45
CA THR A 51 -12.66 6.51 13.53
C THR A 51 -13.62 7.46 12.83
N ASP A 52 -14.93 7.17 12.79
CA ASP A 52 -15.91 7.98 12.07
C ASP A 52 -16.00 9.41 12.61
N GLY A 53 -15.63 10.38 11.78
CA GLY A 53 -15.58 11.81 12.11
C GLY A 53 -14.50 12.18 13.12
N ARG A 54 -13.55 11.29 13.45
CA ARG A 54 -12.55 11.48 14.52
C ARG A 54 -11.13 11.59 13.97
N THR A 55 -10.23 12.02 14.86
CA THR A 55 -8.79 11.92 14.62
C THR A 55 -8.33 10.47 14.85
N PHE A 56 -7.45 10.00 13.97
CA PHE A 56 -6.89 8.66 14.05
C PHE A 56 -5.36 8.74 14.06
N ARG A 57 -4.77 8.24 15.14
CA ARG A 57 -3.34 8.34 15.38
C ARG A 57 -2.56 7.47 14.42
N VAL A 58 -1.50 8.05 13.83
CA VAL A 58 -0.50 7.35 13.03
C VAL A 58 0.86 7.48 13.71
N ILE A 59 1.51 6.37 13.95
CA ILE A 59 2.89 6.31 14.43
C ILE A 59 3.76 5.93 13.24
N VAL A 60 4.80 6.72 12.98
CA VAL A 60 5.75 6.47 11.89
C VAL A 60 7.13 6.21 12.48
N ALA A 61 7.76 5.11 12.06
CA ALA A 61 9.14 4.78 12.36
C ALA A 61 9.93 4.49 11.08
N GLY A 62 11.21 4.82 11.10
CA GLY A 62 12.09 4.78 9.94
C GLY A 62 11.94 6.00 9.04
N ASN A 63 12.94 6.22 8.19
CA ASN A 63 12.94 7.32 7.23
C ASN A 63 13.28 6.78 5.83
N PRO A 64 12.30 6.66 4.93
CA PRO A 64 12.52 6.16 3.57
C PRO A 64 13.27 7.15 2.68
N PHE A 65 13.44 8.40 3.12
CA PHE A 65 14.12 9.47 2.39
C PHE A 65 15.22 10.10 3.25
N PRO A 66 16.33 9.41 3.50
CA PRO A 66 17.34 9.82 4.46
C PRO A 66 18.05 11.15 4.12
N ALA A 67 17.89 11.67 2.91
CA ALA A 67 18.38 12.99 2.52
C ALA A 67 17.58 14.15 3.16
N LEU A 68 16.39 13.85 3.75
CA LEU A 68 15.53 14.82 4.42
C LEU A 68 15.38 14.48 5.90
N PRO A 69 15.21 15.48 6.78
CA PRO A 69 14.83 15.22 8.17
C PRO A 69 13.50 14.47 8.27
N ILE A 70 13.39 13.55 9.22
CA ILE A 70 12.18 12.72 9.38
C ILE A 70 10.92 13.56 9.61
N ASP A 71 11.01 14.66 10.32
CA ASP A 71 9.84 15.52 10.58
C ASP A 71 9.36 16.20 9.29
N GLU A 72 10.26 16.57 8.39
CA GLU A 72 9.90 17.07 7.07
C GLU A 72 9.25 15.98 6.22
N VAL A 73 9.80 14.77 6.22
CA VAL A 73 9.21 13.62 5.53
C VAL A 73 7.79 13.36 6.07
N LYS A 74 7.60 13.30 7.38
CA LYS A 74 6.28 13.11 8.00
C LYS A 74 5.30 14.21 7.62
N ALA A 75 5.73 15.49 7.66
CA ALA A 75 4.89 16.62 7.28
C ALA A 75 4.38 16.52 5.83
N ARG A 76 5.20 16.00 4.90
CA ARG A 76 4.81 15.80 3.50
C ARG A 76 4.02 14.53 3.27
N LEU A 77 4.26 13.45 4.03
CA LEU A 77 3.50 12.20 3.90
C LEU A 77 2.07 12.31 4.45
N LEU A 78 1.84 13.13 5.47
CA LEU A 78 0.51 13.24 6.10
C LEU A 78 -0.60 13.64 5.12
N PRO A 79 -0.45 14.69 4.28
CA PRO A 79 -1.47 15.04 3.28
C PRO A 79 -1.65 13.94 2.22
N VAL A 80 -0.59 13.21 1.84
CA VAL A 80 -0.70 12.09 0.91
C VAL A 80 -1.55 10.97 1.52
N MET A 81 -1.28 10.59 2.77
CA MET A 81 -2.10 9.62 3.49
C MET A 81 -3.54 10.10 3.64
N GLN A 82 -3.75 11.37 3.99
CA GLN A 82 -5.07 11.95 4.19
C GLN A 82 -5.90 11.95 2.90
N ALA A 83 -5.29 12.22 1.75
CA ALA A 83 -5.95 12.17 0.45
C ALA A 83 -6.35 10.74 0.03
N ASN A 84 -5.65 9.74 0.55
CA ASN A 84 -5.85 8.32 0.21
C ASN A 84 -6.43 7.50 1.39
N LYS A 85 -7.00 8.16 2.37
CA LYS A 85 -7.56 7.53 3.58
C LYS A 85 -8.69 6.55 3.25
N PRO A 86 -8.90 5.52 4.09
CA PRO A 86 -10.03 4.61 3.96
C PRO A 86 -11.35 5.30 4.38
N ARG A 87 -12.46 4.62 4.19
CA ARG A 87 -13.71 4.94 4.88
C ARG A 87 -13.69 4.38 6.31
N PRO A 88 -14.32 4.99 7.29
CA PRO A 88 -15.17 6.21 7.29
C PRO A 88 -14.35 7.51 7.15
N PRO A 89 -15.01 8.68 7.13
CA PRO A 89 -14.31 9.96 7.21
C PRO A 89 -13.53 10.04 8.52
N LEU A 90 -12.21 10.09 8.42
CA LEU A 90 -11.29 10.23 9.55
C LEU A 90 -10.22 11.28 9.23
N THR A 91 -9.53 11.75 10.25
CA THR A 91 -8.39 12.65 10.10
C THR A 91 -7.14 12.02 10.70
N PHE A 92 -6.15 11.74 9.88
CA PHE A 92 -4.87 11.23 10.38
C PHE A 92 -4.10 12.32 11.15
N THR A 93 -3.49 11.93 12.26
CA THR A 93 -2.62 12.79 13.06
C THR A 93 -1.43 12.00 13.60
N TYR A 94 -0.30 12.67 13.78
CA TYR A 94 0.84 12.11 14.52
C TYR A 94 0.76 12.39 16.01
N ASP A 95 -0.07 13.34 16.41
CA ASP A 95 -0.26 13.69 17.81
C ASP A 95 -1.16 12.66 18.50
N VAL A 96 -1.03 12.60 19.82
CA VAL A 96 -1.97 11.85 20.64
C VAL A 96 -3.29 12.63 20.64
N PRO A 97 -4.41 12.02 20.20
CA PRO A 97 -5.71 12.69 20.24
C PRO A 97 -6.06 13.13 21.66
N ALA A 98 -6.63 14.34 21.78
CA ALA A 98 -7.02 14.90 23.09
C ALA A 98 -8.04 14.02 23.81
N GLU A 99 -8.92 13.37 23.06
CA GLU A 99 -9.80 12.31 23.52
C GLU A 99 -9.18 10.98 23.13
N GLU A 100 -8.42 10.36 24.03
CA GLU A 100 -7.93 9.01 23.81
C GLU A 100 -9.11 8.04 23.79
N PRO A 101 -9.41 7.42 22.64
CA PRO A 101 -10.42 6.39 22.60
C PRO A 101 -9.94 5.22 23.46
N ARG A 102 -10.83 4.67 24.26
CA ARG A 102 -10.54 3.43 24.97
C ARG A 102 -11.36 2.31 24.33
N PRO A 103 -10.72 1.31 23.71
CA PRO A 103 -9.25 1.04 23.61
C PRO A 103 -8.50 1.99 22.66
N ASP A 104 -7.16 2.09 22.81
CA ASP A 104 -6.29 2.89 21.95
C ASP A 104 -6.13 2.22 20.58
N TYR A 105 -6.83 2.76 19.59
CA TYR A 105 -6.71 2.35 18.20
C TYR A 105 -5.72 3.25 17.47
N ARG A 106 -4.75 2.65 16.80
CA ARG A 106 -3.75 3.40 16.03
C ARG A 106 -3.22 2.61 14.84
N LEU A 107 -2.75 3.34 13.87
CA LEU A 107 -1.97 2.81 12.74
C LEU A 107 -0.48 2.99 13.05
N VAL A 108 0.31 1.93 12.88
CA VAL A 108 1.77 2.00 12.95
C VAL A 108 2.33 1.69 11.58
N LEU A 109 3.14 2.61 11.06
CA LEU A 109 3.81 2.52 9.76
C LEU A 109 5.31 2.47 9.99
N ILE A 110 5.96 1.37 9.62
CA ILE A 110 7.40 1.20 9.78
C ILE A 110 8.03 1.11 8.40
N PHE A 111 8.87 2.08 8.08
CA PHE A 111 9.68 2.05 6.88
C PHE A 111 10.93 1.20 7.11
N ASP A 112 11.25 0.36 6.14
CA ASP A 112 12.39 -0.57 6.18
C ASP A 112 12.46 -1.40 7.47
N PRO A 113 11.38 -2.13 7.84
CA PRO A 113 11.35 -2.95 9.03
C PRO A 113 12.41 -4.05 8.98
N ALA A 114 12.96 -4.44 10.13
CA ALA A 114 13.76 -5.65 10.24
C ALA A 114 12.94 -6.89 9.84
N ASN A 115 13.57 -7.87 9.20
CA ASN A 115 12.87 -9.03 8.62
C ASN A 115 12.16 -9.90 9.65
N ASP A 116 12.59 -9.84 10.92
CA ASP A 116 12.06 -10.61 12.04
C ASP A 116 11.10 -9.80 12.93
N LEU A 117 10.71 -8.59 12.49
CA LEU A 117 9.80 -7.73 13.24
C LEU A 117 8.35 -8.19 13.05
N GLY A 118 7.76 -8.75 14.09
CA GLY A 118 6.36 -9.17 14.09
C GLY A 118 5.40 -8.07 14.57
N SER A 119 4.15 -8.14 14.14
CA SER A 119 3.10 -7.14 14.42
C SER A 119 2.79 -6.99 15.92
N SER A 120 2.82 -8.07 16.69
CA SER A 120 2.66 -7.98 18.14
C SER A 120 3.74 -7.12 18.79
N ALA A 121 5.00 -7.27 18.39
CA ALA A 121 6.09 -6.43 18.86
C ALA A 121 5.87 -4.96 18.47
N VAL A 122 5.38 -4.70 17.25
CA VAL A 122 5.07 -3.35 16.75
C VAL A 122 4.00 -2.69 17.61
N CYS A 123 2.90 -3.38 17.93
CA CYS A 123 1.86 -2.84 18.79
C CYS A 123 2.32 -2.62 20.25
N ASN A 124 3.40 -3.29 20.67
CA ASN A 124 4.08 -3.07 21.95
C ASN A 124 5.20 -2.01 21.86
N GLY A 125 5.27 -1.23 20.78
CA GLY A 125 6.20 -0.11 20.63
C GLY A 125 7.59 -0.48 20.13
N VAL A 126 7.83 -1.72 19.69
CA VAL A 126 9.11 -2.15 19.14
C VAL A 126 9.23 -1.70 17.68
N THR A 127 10.29 -0.95 17.37
CA THR A 127 10.55 -0.41 16.02
C THR A 127 11.98 -0.75 15.57
N ARG A 128 12.20 -2.01 15.17
CA ARG A 128 13.50 -2.42 14.62
C ARG A 128 13.53 -2.21 13.11
N LEU A 129 14.60 -1.61 12.63
CA LEU A 129 14.79 -1.21 11.24
C LEU A 129 15.98 -1.96 10.62
N LYS A 130 15.99 -2.07 9.30
CA LYS A 130 17.11 -2.48 8.48
C LYS A 130 17.51 -1.34 7.53
N PRO A 131 18.68 -1.38 6.92
CA PRO A 131 19.04 -0.43 5.87
C PRO A 131 18.03 -0.48 4.73
N GLY A 132 17.54 0.71 4.32
CA GLY A 132 16.66 0.86 3.17
C GLY A 132 17.38 0.71 1.84
N THR A 133 16.65 0.45 0.78
CA THR A 133 17.15 0.44 -0.60
C THR A 133 16.88 1.80 -1.25
N PRO A 134 17.88 2.53 -1.73
CA PRO A 134 17.68 3.81 -2.38
C PRO A 134 16.64 3.73 -3.52
N GLY A 135 15.71 4.67 -3.55
CA GLY A 135 14.65 4.73 -4.56
C GLY A 135 13.52 3.72 -4.38
N LEU A 136 13.56 2.90 -3.33
CA LEU A 136 12.49 1.96 -2.97
C LEU A 136 11.93 2.35 -1.60
N VAL A 137 10.64 2.61 -1.55
CA VAL A 137 9.90 2.76 -0.29
C VAL A 137 9.30 1.41 0.05
N TYR A 138 9.76 0.80 1.14
CA TYR A 138 9.22 -0.43 1.71
C TYR A 138 8.61 -0.12 3.08
N ILE A 139 7.34 -0.49 3.26
CA ILE A 139 6.56 -0.14 4.44
C ILE A 139 5.88 -1.37 5.03
N TYR A 140 5.89 -1.47 6.33
CA TYR A 140 5.10 -2.42 7.12
C TYR A 140 4.03 -1.64 7.87
N GLY A 141 2.76 -1.90 7.55
CA GLY A 141 1.61 -1.30 8.19
C GLY A 141 0.97 -2.27 9.17
N VAL A 142 0.70 -1.80 10.38
CA VAL A 142 0.03 -2.57 11.44
C VAL A 142 -1.07 -1.73 12.07
N TYR A 143 -2.29 -2.25 12.07
CA TYR A 143 -3.41 -1.67 12.81
C TYR A 143 -3.48 -2.30 14.19
N CYS A 144 -3.31 -1.47 15.22
CA CYS A 144 -3.25 -1.90 16.62
C CYS A 144 -4.49 -1.46 17.40
N ARG A 145 -4.92 -2.33 18.32
CA ARG A 145 -5.83 -2.01 19.43
C ARG A 145 -5.10 -2.31 20.73
N ASN A 146 -4.69 -1.29 21.46
CA ASN A 146 -3.74 -1.43 22.58
C ASN A 146 -2.46 -2.17 22.10
N ASP A 147 -2.12 -3.30 22.72
CA ASP A 147 -1.00 -4.17 22.38
C ASP A 147 -1.33 -5.26 21.34
N LEU A 148 -2.59 -5.36 20.94
CA LEU A 148 -3.05 -6.35 19.96
C LEU A 148 -2.96 -5.83 18.54
N ALA A 149 -2.26 -6.56 17.67
CA ALA A 149 -2.30 -6.35 16.23
C ALA A 149 -3.59 -6.94 15.65
N LEU A 150 -4.44 -6.08 15.09
CA LEU A 150 -5.70 -6.49 14.47
C LEU A 150 -5.54 -6.87 13.01
N SER A 151 -4.78 -6.08 12.26
CA SER A 151 -4.41 -6.40 10.87
C SER A 151 -3.00 -5.92 10.56
N GLU A 152 -2.38 -6.56 9.59
CA GLU A 152 -1.03 -6.20 9.12
C GLU A 152 -0.86 -6.50 7.65
N THR A 153 -0.02 -5.72 6.98
CA THR A 153 0.44 -5.99 5.61
C THR A 153 1.72 -5.23 5.33
N THR A 154 2.46 -5.64 4.32
CA THR A 154 3.60 -4.90 3.78
C THR A 154 3.25 -4.31 2.43
N GLY A 155 3.95 -3.25 2.04
CA GLY A 155 3.80 -2.66 0.71
C GLY A 155 5.10 -2.01 0.26
N TRP A 156 5.29 -1.91 -1.06
CA TRP A 156 6.44 -1.21 -1.62
C TRP A 156 6.13 -0.57 -2.96
N THR A 157 6.82 0.50 -3.22
CA THR A 157 6.83 1.19 -4.51
C THR A 157 8.17 1.89 -4.72
N GLN A 158 8.51 2.17 -5.95
CA GLN A 158 9.62 3.07 -6.23
C GLN A 158 9.18 4.51 -5.94
N ALA A 159 10.01 5.27 -5.22
CA ALA A 159 9.78 6.69 -4.99
C ALA A 159 11.10 7.40 -4.71
N VAL A 160 11.26 8.61 -5.23
CA VAL A 160 12.48 9.41 -5.09
C VAL A 160 12.37 10.48 -4.00
N GLY A 161 11.18 10.72 -3.47
CA GLY A 161 10.91 11.71 -2.43
C GLY A 161 9.51 11.59 -1.86
N PRO A 162 9.20 12.32 -0.78
CA PRO A 162 7.90 12.24 -0.10
C PRO A 162 6.72 12.79 -0.94
N ASP A 163 7.00 13.58 -1.97
CA ASP A 163 5.99 14.13 -2.90
C ASP A 163 5.83 13.26 -4.17
N ASP A 164 6.46 12.09 -4.23
CA ASP A 164 6.38 11.21 -5.38
C ASP A 164 4.94 10.71 -5.57
N PRO A 165 4.33 10.90 -6.77
CA PRO A 165 2.93 10.55 -7.01
C PRO A 165 2.63 9.06 -6.83
N ARG A 166 3.64 8.18 -6.84
CA ARG A 166 3.48 6.74 -6.61
C ARG A 166 3.15 6.38 -5.16
N LEU A 167 3.40 7.29 -4.21
CA LEU A 167 3.06 7.08 -2.79
C LEU A 167 1.55 7.09 -2.54
N GLY A 168 0.79 7.90 -3.27
CA GLY A 168 -0.67 7.93 -3.14
C GLY A 168 -1.30 6.55 -3.37
N PRO A 169 -1.10 5.92 -4.53
CA PRO A 169 -1.57 4.55 -4.78
C PRO A 169 -1.06 3.51 -3.78
N LEU A 170 0.18 3.64 -3.27
CA LEU A 170 0.70 2.74 -2.23
C LEU A 170 -0.13 2.85 -0.95
N PHE A 171 -0.36 4.07 -0.45
CA PHE A 171 -1.16 4.27 0.76
C PHE A 171 -2.62 3.86 0.55
N ALA A 172 -3.22 4.17 -0.61
CA ALA A 172 -4.58 3.75 -0.93
C ALA A 172 -4.76 2.23 -0.82
N GLN A 173 -3.85 1.46 -1.43
CA GLN A 173 -3.89 0.01 -1.39
C GLN A 173 -3.57 -0.54 0.01
N LEU A 174 -2.58 0.04 0.69
CA LEU A 174 -2.22 -0.36 2.05
C LEU A 174 -3.41 -0.22 3.00
N PHE A 175 -4.10 0.92 2.96
CA PHE A 175 -5.26 1.18 3.80
C PHE A 175 -6.46 0.32 3.44
N LEU A 176 -6.68 0.05 2.15
CA LEU A 176 -7.74 -0.85 1.69
C LEU A 176 -7.56 -2.26 2.28
N VAL A 177 -6.31 -2.72 2.39
CA VAL A 177 -6.00 -4.03 2.97
C VAL A 177 -6.09 -3.98 4.49
N LEU A 178 -5.49 -2.99 5.15
CA LEU A 178 -5.47 -2.92 6.62
C LEU A 178 -6.86 -2.75 7.23
N PHE A 179 -7.75 -2.00 6.55
CA PHE A 179 -9.07 -1.62 7.03
C PHE A 179 -10.19 -2.19 6.13
N THR A 180 -10.03 -3.42 5.70
CA THR A 180 -11.05 -4.08 4.84
C THR A 180 -12.31 -4.43 5.63
N ASP A 181 -13.46 -4.27 5.00
CA ASP A 181 -14.76 -4.75 5.50
C ASP A 181 -14.98 -6.25 5.20
N GLN A 182 -14.12 -6.84 4.38
CA GLN A 182 -14.20 -8.24 3.95
C GLN A 182 -12.86 -8.96 4.20
N PRO A 183 -12.45 -9.16 5.47
CA PRO A 183 -11.25 -9.93 5.73
C PRO A 183 -11.42 -11.35 5.18
N PRO A 184 -10.39 -11.92 4.54
CA PRO A 184 -10.48 -13.28 4.03
C PRO A 184 -10.78 -14.23 5.19
N ILE A 185 -11.91 -14.93 5.11
CA ILE A 185 -12.32 -15.91 6.12
C ILE A 185 -11.24 -16.98 6.18
N ARG A 186 -10.53 -17.09 7.29
CA ARG A 186 -9.75 -18.30 7.58
C ARG A 186 -10.75 -19.44 7.62
N ARG A 187 -10.81 -20.25 6.57
CA ARG A 187 -11.52 -21.53 6.62
C ARG A 187 -10.85 -22.33 7.72
N GLY A 188 -11.44 -22.27 8.91
CA GLY A 188 -11.07 -23.14 10.00
C GLY A 188 -11.09 -24.57 9.43
N ARG A 189 -10.00 -25.29 9.57
CA ARG A 189 -9.96 -26.72 9.28
C ARG A 189 -11.11 -27.32 10.09
N LEU A 190 -12.23 -27.65 9.43
CA LEU A 190 -13.26 -28.46 10.02
C LEU A 190 -12.55 -29.76 10.38
N MET A 191 -12.26 -29.94 11.67
CA MET A 191 -11.83 -31.25 12.16
C MET A 191 -12.99 -32.21 11.89
N PRO A 192 -12.77 -33.32 11.20
CA PRO A 192 -13.82 -34.32 11.06
C PRO A 192 -14.22 -34.75 12.46
N VAL A 193 -15.49 -34.51 12.80
CA VAL A 193 -16.07 -35.03 14.05
C VAL A 193 -16.02 -36.53 13.95
N ALA A 194 -15.13 -37.15 14.71
CA ALA A 194 -15.13 -38.61 14.86
C ALA A 194 -16.49 -39.01 15.44
N ARG A 195 -17.30 -39.68 14.63
CA ARG A 195 -18.52 -40.32 15.12
C ARG A 195 -18.08 -41.58 15.83
N TRP A 196 -18.37 -41.66 17.10
CA TRP A 196 -18.32 -42.86 17.95
C TRP A 196 -19.55 -43.75 17.64
#